data_a31d96c7137517618d1b486b361ea13b
#
_entry.id   a31d96c7137517618d1b486b361ea13b
#
_cell.length_a   1.000
_cell.length_b   1.000
_cell.length_c   1.000
_cell.angle_alpha   90.00
_cell.angle_beta   90.00
_cell.angle_gamma   90.00
#
_symmetry.space_group_name_H-M   'P 1'
#
loop_
_entity.id
_entity.type
_entity.pdbx_description
1 polymer ?
#
loop_
_entity_poly.entity_id
_entity_poly.type
_entity_poly.pdbx_seq_one_letter_code
_entity_poly.pdbx_strand_id
1 'polypeptide(L)'
;HLIGDEVLLLLSRIMRGAFRFSDQLYRFGGEEFVVLLLCNDEADAVVAFERFRKVVSDYSFPQAGKITVSVGFTAIDTGDTPSVAFERADRAVYHAKHNGRDQVCNYADLQRRGIVEDDKRVSDVELF
;
A
#
# COMPACT_ATOMS: atom_id res chain seq x y z
N HIS A 1 -9.09 -15.33 -6.50
CA HIS A 1 -9.98 -15.67 -5.43
C HIS A 1 -10.81 -14.45 -5.04
N LEU A 2 -11.89 -14.69 -4.34
CA LEU A 2 -12.85 -13.63 -4.04
C LEU A 2 -12.90 -13.33 -2.56
N ILE A 3 -12.86 -12.05 -2.23
CA ILE A 3 -13.10 -11.57 -0.89
C ILE A 3 -14.54 -11.06 -0.86
N GLY A 4 -15.33 -11.54 0.07
CA GLY A 4 -16.72 -11.15 0.16
C GLY A 4 -16.89 -9.69 0.56
N ASP A 5 -18.07 -9.16 0.25
CA ASP A 5 -18.36 -7.75 0.54
C ASP A 5 -18.26 -7.43 2.03
N GLU A 6 -18.63 -8.37 2.88
CA GLU A 6 -18.55 -8.15 4.32
C GLU A 6 -17.11 -7.99 4.78
N VAL A 7 -16.20 -8.78 4.22
CA VAL A 7 -14.79 -8.66 4.56
C VAL A 7 -14.25 -7.31 4.11
N LEU A 8 -14.61 -6.87 2.92
CA LEU A 8 -14.17 -5.57 2.42
C LEU A 8 -14.71 -4.44 3.28
N LEU A 9 -15.94 -4.55 3.74
CA LEU A 9 -16.52 -3.54 4.60
C LEU A 9 -15.78 -3.46 5.94
N LEU A 10 -15.49 -4.61 6.54
CA LEU A 10 -14.75 -4.66 7.79
C LEU A 10 -13.34 -4.13 7.62
N LEU A 11 -12.70 -4.48 6.50
CA LEU A 11 -11.37 -3.99 6.20
C LEU A 11 -11.37 -2.46 6.08
N SER A 12 -12.38 -1.91 5.43
CA SER A 12 -12.52 -0.45 5.34
C SER A 12 -12.64 0.20 6.71
N ARG A 13 -13.36 -0.43 7.62
CA ARG A 13 -13.51 0.09 8.98
C ARG A 13 -12.19 0.04 9.73
N ILE A 14 -11.44 -1.05 9.56
CA ILE A 14 -10.13 -1.16 10.18
C ILE A 14 -9.22 -0.07 9.65
N MET A 15 -9.27 0.18 8.35
CA MET A 15 -8.46 1.24 7.75
C MET A 15 -8.79 2.61 8.34
N ARG A 16 -10.08 2.92 8.48
CA ARG A 16 -10.47 4.21 9.04
C ARG A 16 -10.00 4.37 10.48
N GLY A 17 -9.95 3.29 11.24
CA GLY A 17 -9.45 3.34 12.61
C GLY A 17 -7.94 3.37 12.71
N ALA A 18 -7.24 2.87 11.70
CA ALA A 18 -5.79 2.79 11.71
C ALA A 18 -5.12 4.06 11.22
N PHE A 19 -5.78 4.82 10.36
CA PHE A 19 -5.22 6.03 9.77
C PHE A 19 -5.90 7.27 10.33
N ARG A 20 -5.22 8.41 10.21
CA ARG A 20 -5.73 9.66 10.77
C ARG A 20 -6.85 10.21 9.91
N PHE A 21 -7.65 11.08 10.53
CA PHE A 21 -8.72 11.75 9.81
C PHE A 21 -8.20 12.54 8.60
N SER A 22 -6.99 13.10 8.71
CA SER A 22 -6.40 13.88 7.61
C SER A 22 -5.87 13.02 6.47
N ASP A 23 -5.70 11.72 6.70
CA ASP A 23 -5.26 10.83 5.63
C ASP A 23 -6.45 10.52 4.74
N GLN A 24 -6.17 10.32 3.45
CA GLN A 24 -7.24 10.07 2.48
C GLN A 24 -7.23 8.61 2.06
N LEU A 25 -8.39 8.01 2.10
CA LEU A 25 -8.57 6.60 1.81
C LEU A 25 -9.47 6.44 0.61
N TYR A 26 -9.03 5.64 -0.36
CA TYR A 26 -9.82 5.38 -1.56
C TYR A 26 -9.87 3.89 -1.82
N ARG A 27 -11.01 3.41 -2.27
CA ARG A 27 -11.10 2.07 -2.79
C ARG A 27 -10.96 2.14 -4.31
N PHE A 28 -10.02 1.38 -4.83
CA PHE A 28 -9.64 1.48 -6.24
C PHE A 28 -10.23 0.34 -7.07
N GLY A 29 -11.30 -0.25 -6.61
CA GLY A 29 -11.92 -1.35 -7.30
C GLY A 29 -11.40 -2.69 -6.82
N GLY A 30 -12.23 -3.73 -6.92
CA GLY A 30 -11.86 -5.05 -6.46
C GLY A 30 -11.40 -5.04 -5.01
N GLU A 31 -10.20 -5.52 -4.81
CA GLU A 31 -9.60 -5.64 -3.47
C GLU A 31 -8.51 -4.60 -3.24
N GLU A 32 -8.44 -3.58 -4.06
CA GLU A 32 -7.36 -2.61 -3.99
C GLU A 32 -7.78 -1.33 -3.32
N PHE A 33 -6.92 -0.85 -2.43
CA PHE A 33 -7.13 0.39 -1.70
C PHE A 33 -5.91 1.27 -1.87
N VAL A 34 -6.14 2.57 -1.88
CA VAL A 34 -5.07 3.56 -1.94
C VAL A 34 -5.20 4.48 -0.74
N VAL A 35 -4.08 4.75 -0.10
CA VAL A 35 -4.03 5.62 1.07
C VAL A 35 -3.03 6.73 0.79
N LEU A 36 -3.46 7.98 0.96
CA LEU A 36 -2.56 9.13 0.90
C LEU A 36 -2.29 9.57 2.33
N LEU A 37 -1.06 9.31 2.77
CA LEU A 37 -0.65 9.64 4.13
C LEU A 37 0.01 11.00 4.19
N LEU A 38 -0.39 11.79 5.18
CA LEU A 38 0.32 13.00 5.53
C LEU A 38 1.23 12.68 6.70
N CYS A 39 2.53 12.58 6.46
CA CYS A 39 3.48 12.25 7.51
C CYS A 39 4.79 13.00 7.24
N ASN A 40 5.65 13.03 8.26
CA ASN A 40 6.86 13.82 8.19
C ASN A 40 7.99 13.13 7.43
N ASP A 41 8.07 11.81 7.51
CA ASP A 41 9.15 11.08 6.85
C ASP A 41 8.75 9.64 6.59
N GLU A 42 9.66 8.91 5.94
CA GLU A 42 9.43 7.51 5.59
C GLU A 42 9.24 6.62 6.81
N ALA A 43 9.95 6.92 7.89
CA ALA A 43 9.85 6.09 9.09
C ALA A 43 8.45 6.16 9.68
N ASP A 44 7.84 7.34 9.67
CA ASP A 44 6.46 7.49 10.14
C ASP A 44 5.49 6.68 9.27
N ALA A 45 5.73 6.67 7.96
CA ALA A 45 4.89 5.90 7.05
C ALA A 45 5.01 4.40 7.34
N VAL A 46 6.22 3.92 7.56
CA VAL A 46 6.44 2.51 7.90
C VAL A 46 5.67 2.14 9.15
N VAL A 47 5.76 2.97 10.18
CA VAL A 47 5.05 2.71 11.44
C VAL A 47 3.54 2.62 11.20
N ALA A 48 2.99 3.55 10.43
CA ALA A 48 1.55 3.57 10.17
C ALA A 48 1.09 2.34 9.41
N PHE A 49 1.82 1.97 8.37
CA PHE A 49 1.43 0.83 7.54
C PHE A 49 1.65 -0.50 8.27
N GLU A 50 2.72 -0.61 9.06
CA GLU A 50 2.94 -1.82 9.85
C GLU A 50 1.86 -1.99 10.91
N ARG A 51 1.45 -0.91 11.53
CA ARG A 51 0.37 -0.97 12.50
C ARG A 51 -0.92 -1.48 11.84
N PHE A 52 -1.24 -0.93 10.67
CA PHE A 52 -2.41 -1.36 9.93
C PHE A 52 -2.31 -2.84 9.56
N ARG A 53 -1.17 -3.25 9.00
CA ARG A 53 -0.97 -4.65 8.61
C ARG A 53 -1.16 -5.59 9.78
N LYS A 54 -0.61 -5.22 10.94
CA LYS A 54 -0.70 -6.07 12.11
C LYS A 54 -2.12 -6.17 12.64
N VAL A 55 -2.85 -5.06 12.66
CA VAL A 55 -4.24 -5.08 13.09
C VAL A 55 -5.05 -6.02 12.21
N VAL A 56 -4.84 -5.96 10.90
CA VAL A 56 -5.55 -6.84 9.97
C VAL A 56 -5.20 -8.30 10.24
N SER A 57 -3.92 -8.60 10.37
CA SER A 57 -3.51 -10.00 10.55
C SER A 57 -3.97 -10.58 11.88
N ASP A 58 -4.17 -9.74 12.89
CA ASP A 58 -4.62 -10.21 14.21
C ASP A 58 -6.13 -10.34 14.30
N TYR A 59 -6.87 -9.78 13.35
CA TYR A 59 -8.32 -9.78 13.39
C TYR A 59 -8.87 -11.08 12.82
N SER A 60 -9.88 -11.65 13.48
CA SER A 60 -10.58 -12.83 12.96
C SER A 60 -11.82 -12.36 12.22
N PHE A 61 -11.77 -12.41 10.90
CA PHE A 61 -12.90 -11.99 10.08
C PHE A 61 -13.99 -13.04 10.12
N PRO A 62 -15.25 -12.66 10.37
CA PRO A 62 -16.32 -13.64 10.38
C PRO A 62 -16.37 -14.41 9.08
N GLN A 63 -16.44 -15.74 9.19
CA GLN A 63 -16.55 -16.67 8.06
C GLN A 63 -15.31 -16.73 7.15
N ALA A 64 -14.40 -15.80 7.29
CA ALA A 64 -13.18 -15.81 6.47
C ALA A 64 -11.92 -16.13 7.29
N GLY A 65 -11.98 -15.94 8.60
CA GLY A 65 -10.85 -16.23 9.47
C GLY A 65 -9.76 -15.18 9.36
N LYS A 66 -8.53 -15.62 9.32
CA LYS A 66 -7.38 -14.72 9.25
C LYS A 66 -7.13 -14.28 7.82
N ILE A 67 -6.91 -12.98 7.68
CA ILE A 67 -6.62 -12.36 6.39
C ILE A 67 -5.40 -11.49 6.58
N THR A 68 -4.58 -11.38 5.56
CA THR A 68 -3.42 -10.50 5.60
C THR A 68 -3.50 -9.51 4.46
N VAL A 69 -2.73 -8.44 4.57
CA VAL A 69 -2.62 -7.44 3.52
C VAL A 69 -1.16 -7.28 3.13
N SER A 70 -0.95 -6.99 1.87
CA SER A 70 0.37 -6.64 1.34
C SER A 70 0.30 -5.16 1.00
N VAL A 71 1.29 -4.40 1.45
CA VAL A 71 1.30 -2.96 1.30
C VAL A 71 2.57 -2.54 0.57
N GLY A 72 2.40 -1.67 -0.41
CA GLY A 72 3.54 -1.02 -1.06
C GLY A 72 3.33 0.48 -1.00
N PHE A 73 4.40 1.22 -0.74
CA PHE A 73 4.26 2.67 -0.68
C PHE A 73 5.47 3.38 -1.23
N THR A 74 5.28 4.63 -1.56
CA THR A 74 6.35 5.51 -2.01
C THR A 74 6.11 6.90 -1.45
N ALA A 75 7.19 7.61 -1.20
CA ALA A 75 7.08 9.04 -0.92
C ALA A 75 6.74 9.77 -2.21
N ILE A 76 5.96 10.84 -2.10
CA ILE A 76 5.62 11.67 -3.24
C ILE A 76 6.48 12.93 -3.14
N ASP A 77 7.29 13.15 -4.16
CA ASP A 77 8.19 14.29 -4.21
C ASP A 77 7.62 15.39 -5.09
N THR A 78 8.13 16.59 -4.90
CA THR A 78 7.78 17.70 -5.76
C THR A 78 8.12 17.34 -7.20
N GLY A 79 7.15 17.53 -8.09
CA GLY A 79 7.33 17.21 -9.48
C GLY A 79 6.84 15.83 -9.88
N ASP A 80 6.51 14.98 -8.92
CA ASP A 80 5.92 13.69 -9.25
C ASP A 80 4.50 13.89 -9.76
N THR A 81 4.16 13.14 -10.80
CA THR A 81 2.76 13.09 -11.23
C THR A 81 2.05 12.00 -10.44
N PRO A 82 0.72 12.06 -10.34
CA PRO A 82 -0.03 10.98 -9.70
C PRO A 82 0.28 9.62 -10.32
N SER A 83 0.44 9.58 -11.62
CA SER A 83 0.71 8.35 -12.36
C SER A 83 2.05 7.75 -11.94
N VAL A 84 3.08 8.56 -11.81
CA VAL A 84 4.40 8.09 -11.39
C VAL A 84 4.35 7.57 -9.95
N ALA A 85 3.70 8.31 -9.06
CA ALA A 85 3.60 7.89 -7.66
C ALA A 85 2.85 6.58 -7.54
N PHE A 86 1.73 6.45 -8.26
CA PHE A 86 0.96 5.22 -8.23
C PHE A 86 1.76 4.04 -8.75
N GLU A 87 2.49 4.24 -9.84
CA GLU A 87 3.30 3.19 -10.44
C GLU A 87 4.36 2.68 -9.46
N ARG A 88 5.02 3.59 -8.74
CA ARG A 88 6.04 3.20 -7.76
C ARG A 88 5.43 2.37 -6.64
N ALA A 89 4.31 2.83 -6.09
CA ALA A 89 3.64 2.09 -5.02
C ALA A 89 3.17 0.73 -5.52
N ASP A 90 2.66 0.68 -6.74
CA ASP A 90 2.18 -0.56 -7.33
C ASP A 90 3.31 -1.58 -7.49
N ARG A 91 4.48 -1.13 -7.90
CA ARG A 91 5.64 -2.02 -7.99
C ARG A 91 6.04 -2.57 -6.62
N ALA A 92 5.95 -1.74 -5.60
CA ALA A 92 6.26 -2.18 -4.25
C ALA A 92 5.24 -3.22 -3.77
N VAL A 93 3.96 -3.03 -4.07
CA VAL A 93 2.93 -4.02 -3.74
C VAL A 93 3.18 -5.32 -4.49
N TYR A 94 3.53 -5.22 -5.76
CA TYR A 94 3.83 -6.41 -6.57
C TYR A 94 4.94 -7.22 -5.92
N HIS A 95 6.01 -6.53 -5.49
CA HIS A 95 7.09 -7.22 -4.81
C HIS A 95 6.61 -7.90 -3.53
N ALA A 96 5.81 -7.21 -2.73
CA ALA A 96 5.29 -7.77 -1.49
C ALA A 96 4.48 -9.03 -1.77
N LYS A 97 3.62 -8.99 -2.79
CA LYS A 97 2.75 -10.11 -3.13
C LYS A 97 3.52 -11.32 -3.66
N HIS A 98 4.67 -11.08 -4.28
CA HIS A 98 5.47 -12.16 -4.88
C HIS A 98 6.62 -12.62 -3.99
N ASN A 99 6.72 -12.07 -2.79
CA ASN A 99 7.80 -12.43 -1.87
C ASN A 99 7.27 -12.67 -0.46
N GLY A 100 6.19 -13.43 -0.39
CA GLY A 100 5.67 -13.90 0.89
C GLY A 100 4.39 -13.24 1.34
N ARG A 101 3.96 -12.17 0.72
CA ARG A 101 2.76 -11.43 1.12
C ARG A 101 2.87 -10.93 2.56
N ASP A 102 1.83 -10.40 3.13
CA ASP A 102 1.76 -10.01 4.54
C ASP A 102 2.97 -9.19 4.97
N GLN A 103 3.23 -8.12 4.26
CA GLN A 103 4.39 -7.27 4.53
C GLN A 103 4.20 -5.89 3.93
N VAL A 104 5.00 -4.96 4.44
CA VAL A 104 5.03 -3.59 3.94
C VAL A 104 6.34 -3.38 3.20
N CYS A 105 6.26 -2.88 1.98
CA CYS A 105 7.44 -2.61 1.17
C CYS A 105 7.47 -1.14 0.79
N ASN A 106 8.62 -0.52 0.98
CA ASN A 106 8.88 0.86 0.60
C ASN A 106 9.60 0.87 -0.74
N TYR A 107 9.03 1.53 -1.73
CA TYR A 107 9.64 1.58 -3.05
C TYR A 107 11.08 2.09 -3.01
N ALA A 108 11.33 3.14 -2.23
CA ALA A 108 12.68 3.69 -2.14
C ALA A 108 13.68 2.67 -1.60
N ASP A 109 13.25 1.84 -0.66
CA ASP A 109 14.11 0.80 -0.13
C ASP A 109 14.40 -0.26 -1.18
N LEU A 110 13.38 -0.67 -1.93
CA LEU A 110 13.57 -1.65 -3.00
C LEU A 110 14.52 -1.11 -4.07
N GLN A 111 14.42 0.18 -4.36
CA GLN A 111 15.28 0.82 -5.32
C GLN A 111 16.74 0.83 -4.84
N ARG A 112 16.95 1.18 -3.57
CA ARG A 112 18.30 1.17 -2.99
C ARG A 112 18.92 -0.22 -2.99
N ARG A 113 18.09 -1.24 -2.86
CA ARG A 113 18.56 -2.63 -2.87
C ARG A 113 18.70 -3.21 -4.27
N GLY A 114 18.39 -2.42 -5.29
CA GLY A 114 18.50 -2.86 -6.68
C GLY A 114 17.41 -3.83 -7.12
N ILE A 115 16.34 -3.95 -6.36
CA ILE A 115 15.26 -4.89 -6.66
C ILE A 115 14.35 -4.33 -7.75
N VAL A 116 14.14 -3.01 -7.75
CA VAL A 116 13.39 -2.34 -8.81
C VAL A 116 14.32 -1.39 -9.53
N GLU A 117 14.01 -1.14 -10.80
CA GLU A 117 14.82 -0.23 -11.61
C GLU A 117 14.52 1.21 -11.23
N ASP A 118 15.41 2.12 -11.60
CA ASP A 118 15.18 3.51 -11.30
C ASP A 118 14.03 4.05 -12.17
N ASP A 119 13.63 5.29 -11.89
CA ASP A 119 12.41 5.87 -12.46
C ASP A 119 12.51 6.28 -13.91
N LYS A 120 13.67 6.21 -14.50
CA LYS A 120 13.85 6.67 -15.85
C LYS A 120 12.89 6.03 -16.83
N ARG A 121 12.76 4.71 -16.72
CA ARG A 121 11.91 3.97 -17.65
C ARG A 121 10.45 4.25 -17.43
N VAL A 122 10.08 4.49 -16.20
CA VAL A 122 8.69 4.84 -15.89
C VAL A 122 8.35 6.15 -16.54
N SER A 123 9.25 7.12 -16.46
CA SER A 123 9.02 8.41 -17.09
C SER A 123 8.85 8.28 -18.59
N ASP A 124 9.66 7.42 -19.22
CA ASP A 124 9.58 7.20 -20.65
C ASP A 124 8.23 6.59 -21.03
N VAL A 125 7.76 5.66 -20.25
CA VAL A 125 6.46 5.04 -20.49
C VAL A 125 5.34 6.08 -20.38
N GLU A 126 5.48 7.02 -19.49
CA GLU A 126 4.50 8.07 -19.28
C GLU A 126 4.29 8.95 -20.51
N LEU A 127 5.26 8.99 -21.38
CA LEU A 127 5.18 9.86 -22.55
C LEU A 127 4.19 9.35 -23.60
N PHE A 128 3.68 8.19 -23.42
CA PHE A 128 2.68 7.65 -24.33
C PHE A 128 1.29 7.82 -23.81
#